data_a2ca5a6c0f44305543af7a0823e5112c
#
_entry.id   a2ca5a6c0f44305543af7a0823e5112c
#
_cell.length_a   1.000
_cell.length_b   1.000
_cell.length_c   1.000
_cell.angle_alpha   90.00
_cell.angle_beta   90.00
_cell.angle_gamma   90.00
#
_symmetry.space_group_name_H-M   'P 1'
#
loop_
_entity.id
_entity.type
_entity.pdbx_description
1 polymer ?
#
loop_
_entity_poly.entity_id
_entity_poly.type
_entity_poly.pdbx_seq_one_letter_code
_entity_poly.pdbx_strand_id
1 'polypeptide(L)'
;MKTRRRLGLALGACALSVVTAVSTLGAPATTAAAAPVTPVSTRLAVGALLYETDAFAATNLQRVARGRVPLGPGGCLHKWAVRQARKMAERQEMFHQDLARVAKDCNLSYAGENVAYGYPSGTSVVRAWMASDGHRANILNRRYRSMGIGARKADGVWYVAQVFGRKAR
;
A
#
# COMPACT_ATOMS: atom_id res chain seq x y z
N MET A 1 -15.24 -15.67 74.67
CA MET A 1 -14.57 -15.77 76.00
C MET A 1 -13.41 -14.80 76.00
N LYS A 2 -13.49 -13.84 76.95
CA LYS A 2 -12.45 -13.16 77.71
C LYS A 2 -11.33 -12.46 76.92
N THR A 3 -11.49 -11.16 76.76
CA THR A 3 -10.84 -10.08 77.59
C THR A 3 -9.35 -10.21 77.86
N ARG A 4 -8.56 -9.20 77.46
CA ARG A 4 -7.96 -8.25 78.42
C ARG A 4 -7.25 -7.09 77.71
N ARG A 5 -7.64 -5.92 78.19
CA ARG A 5 -6.94 -4.63 78.07
C ARG A 5 -5.56 -4.68 78.74
N ARG A 6 -4.63 -3.90 78.30
CA ARG A 6 -3.77 -3.08 79.15
C ARG A 6 -3.34 -1.78 78.48
N LEU A 7 -3.61 -0.76 79.21
CA LEU A 7 -3.12 0.62 79.12
C LEU A 7 -1.63 0.68 79.45
N GLY A 8 -0.91 1.59 78.87
CA GLY A 8 0.44 1.95 79.24
C GLY A 8 0.82 3.31 78.67
N LEU A 9 0.85 4.22 79.50
CA LEU A 9 1.05 5.69 79.55
C LEU A 9 2.47 6.12 79.09
N ALA A 10 2.47 7.21 78.30
CA ALA A 10 3.32 8.43 78.27
C ALA A 10 4.81 8.33 78.45
N LEU A 11 5.54 9.03 77.62
CA LEU A 11 6.39 10.16 78.00
C LEU A 11 6.97 10.83 76.72
N GLY A 12 6.91 12.15 76.68
CA GLY A 12 7.32 12.99 75.60
C GLY A 12 8.84 13.16 75.48
N ALA A 13 9.27 13.37 74.31
CA ALA A 13 10.61 13.97 74.04
C ALA A 13 10.45 14.91 72.85
N CYS A 14 10.69 16.19 73.13
CA CYS A 14 10.79 17.29 72.19
C CYS A 14 12.06 17.07 71.35
N ALA A 15 11.97 16.85 70.09
CA ALA A 15 13.11 16.81 69.18
C ALA A 15 12.94 17.85 68.06
N LEU A 16 13.88 18.76 67.99
CA LEU A 16 14.05 19.81 67.00
C LEU A 16 13.94 19.24 65.54
N SER A 17 13.00 19.74 64.78
CA SER A 17 12.95 19.44 63.38
C SER A 17 13.90 20.36 62.62
N VAL A 18 15.02 19.78 62.15
CA VAL A 18 15.86 20.40 61.11
C VAL A 18 15.16 20.21 59.77
N VAL A 19 14.65 21.30 59.24
CA VAL A 19 14.10 21.31 57.86
C VAL A 19 15.29 21.39 56.90
N THR A 20 15.67 20.23 56.34
CA THR A 20 16.57 20.17 55.19
C THR A 20 15.73 20.44 53.94
N ALA A 21 15.92 21.59 53.32
CA ALA A 21 15.37 21.92 52.01
C ALA A 21 16.08 21.04 50.96
N VAL A 22 15.38 20.01 50.49
CA VAL A 22 15.80 19.24 49.32
C VAL A 22 15.41 20.05 48.07
N SER A 23 16.38 20.70 47.46
CA SER A 23 16.23 21.31 46.13
C SER A 23 16.14 20.20 45.10
N THR A 24 14.91 19.89 44.63
CA THR A 24 14.71 19.03 43.50
C THR A 24 15.12 19.80 42.23
N LEU A 25 16.30 19.50 41.68
CA LEU A 25 16.60 19.89 40.30
C LEU A 25 15.60 19.20 39.39
N GLY A 26 14.63 19.96 38.90
CA GLY A 26 13.72 19.54 37.83
C GLY A 26 14.53 19.27 36.56
N ALA A 27 14.62 18.02 36.14
CA ALA A 27 15.15 17.67 34.83
C ALA A 27 14.28 18.34 33.75
N PRO A 28 14.88 18.96 32.71
CA PRO A 28 14.09 19.52 31.62
C PRO A 28 13.31 18.40 30.93
N ALA A 29 11.98 18.52 30.90
CA ALA A 29 11.13 17.64 30.12
C ALA A 29 11.49 17.84 28.65
N THR A 30 12.20 16.88 28.08
CA THR A 30 12.45 16.82 26.64
C THR A 30 11.12 16.53 25.95
N THR A 31 10.46 17.57 25.44
CA THR A 31 9.30 17.42 24.57
C THR A 31 9.78 16.73 23.30
N ALA A 32 9.52 15.41 23.21
CA ALA A 32 9.70 14.67 21.98
C ALA A 32 8.80 15.29 20.91
N ALA A 33 9.39 15.95 19.92
CA ALA A 33 8.66 16.49 18.79
C ALA A 33 7.92 15.33 18.08
N ALA A 34 6.58 15.41 18.04
CA ALA A 34 5.78 14.43 17.32
C ALA A 34 6.20 14.40 15.85
N ALA A 35 6.51 13.21 15.34
CA ALA A 35 6.85 13.04 13.93
C ALA A 35 5.71 13.57 13.02
N PRO A 36 6.00 14.23 11.89
CA PRO A 36 4.99 14.79 11.02
C PRO A 36 4.06 13.68 10.50
N VAL A 37 2.77 13.77 10.82
CA VAL A 37 1.74 12.86 10.33
C VAL A 37 1.43 13.19 8.86
N THR A 38 1.87 12.33 7.94
CA THR A 38 1.49 12.48 6.53
C THR A 38 -0.02 12.30 6.35
N PRO A 39 -0.71 13.15 5.56
CA PRO A 39 -2.14 13.01 5.28
C PRO A 39 -2.49 11.63 4.70
N VAL A 40 -3.66 11.11 5.02
CA VAL A 40 -4.13 9.78 4.54
C VAL A 40 -4.11 9.69 3.02
N SER A 41 -4.49 10.77 2.33
CA SER A 41 -4.46 10.84 0.85
C SER A 41 -3.05 10.64 0.29
N THR A 42 -2.04 11.25 0.92
CA THR A 42 -0.63 11.08 0.51
C THR A 42 -0.15 9.66 0.73
N ARG A 43 -0.50 9.02 1.85
CA ARG A 43 -0.15 7.62 2.13
C ARG A 43 -0.78 6.67 1.12
N LEU A 44 -2.05 6.89 0.74
CA LEU A 44 -2.73 6.08 -0.28
C LEU A 44 -2.11 6.26 -1.66
N ALA A 45 -1.72 7.48 -2.03
CA ALA A 45 -1.06 7.76 -3.30
C ALA A 45 0.33 7.09 -3.38
N VAL A 46 1.13 7.18 -2.32
CA VAL A 46 2.44 6.50 -2.24
C VAL A 46 2.26 4.99 -2.27
N GLY A 47 1.28 4.44 -1.55
CA GLY A 47 0.98 3.02 -1.56
C GLY A 47 0.58 2.50 -2.94
N ALA A 48 -0.22 3.27 -3.70
CA ALA A 48 -0.59 2.92 -5.07
C ALA A 48 0.64 2.92 -5.99
N LEU A 49 1.48 3.95 -5.92
CA LEU A 49 2.70 4.05 -6.72
C LEU A 49 3.66 2.88 -6.46
N LEU A 50 3.86 2.51 -5.20
CA LEU A 50 4.70 1.37 -4.83
C LEU A 50 4.12 0.06 -5.38
N TYR A 51 2.81 -0.14 -5.27
CA TYR A 51 2.13 -1.32 -5.81
C TYR A 51 2.29 -1.42 -7.34
N GLU A 52 2.07 -0.31 -8.05
CA GLU A 52 2.18 -0.23 -9.51
C GLU A 52 3.60 -0.50 -9.98
N THR A 53 4.61 0.07 -9.30
CA THR A 53 6.04 -0.14 -9.60
C THR A 53 6.44 -1.61 -9.37
N ASP A 54 5.99 -2.21 -8.27
CA ASP A 54 6.26 -3.62 -7.95
C ASP A 54 5.63 -4.55 -9.00
N ALA A 55 4.36 -4.31 -9.38
CA ALA A 55 3.70 -5.12 -10.42
C ALA A 55 4.35 -4.95 -11.80
N PHE A 56 4.81 -3.73 -12.13
CA PHE A 56 5.52 -3.46 -13.39
C PHE A 56 6.83 -4.23 -13.46
N ALA A 57 7.65 -4.15 -12.41
CA ALA A 57 8.92 -4.86 -12.31
C ALA A 57 8.70 -6.38 -12.33
N ALA A 58 7.78 -6.91 -11.52
CA ALA A 58 7.46 -8.34 -11.46
C ALA A 58 7.00 -8.87 -12.82
N THR A 59 6.17 -8.12 -13.56
CA THR A 59 5.74 -8.50 -14.91
C THR A 59 6.94 -8.64 -15.86
N ASN A 60 7.85 -7.67 -15.86
CA ASN A 60 9.02 -7.71 -16.73
C ASN A 60 10.00 -8.82 -16.34
N LEU A 61 10.16 -9.12 -15.04
CA LEU A 61 10.93 -10.28 -14.58
C LEU A 61 10.33 -11.60 -15.13
N GLN A 62 8.99 -11.77 -15.11
CA GLN A 62 8.34 -12.95 -15.68
C GLN A 62 8.55 -13.05 -17.19
N ARG A 63 8.56 -11.93 -17.89
CA ARG A 63 8.81 -11.89 -19.33
C ARG A 63 10.25 -12.28 -19.66
N VAL A 64 11.23 -11.65 -19.03
CA VAL A 64 12.66 -11.93 -19.24
C VAL A 64 12.98 -13.40 -18.95
N ALA A 65 12.52 -13.93 -17.82
CA ALA A 65 12.72 -15.33 -17.44
C ALA A 65 12.16 -16.35 -18.46
N ARG A 66 11.31 -15.87 -19.43
CA ARG A 66 10.74 -16.72 -20.49
C ARG A 66 11.11 -16.24 -21.89
N GLY A 67 12.24 -15.51 -22.03
CA GLY A 67 12.78 -15.07 -23.32
C GLY A 67 11.86 -14.06 -24.03
N ARG A 68 11.12 -13.24 -23.28
CA ARG A 68 10.31 -12.13 -23.82
C ARG A 68 11.01 -10.80 -23.58
N VAL A 69 10.97 -9.94 -24.55
CA VAL A 69 11.45 -8.55 -24.41
C VAL A 69 10.64 -7.84 -23.32
N PRO A 70 11.28 -7.12 -22.39
CA PRO A 70 10.59 -6.27 -21.42
C PRO A 70 9.65 -5.28 -22.09
N LEU A 71 8.54 -4.95 -21.43
CA LEU A 71 7.62 -3.91 -21.88
C LEU A 71 8.08 -2.56 -21.33
N GLY A 72 8.06 -1.53 -22.18
CA GLY A 72 8.28 -0.16 -21.75
C GLY A 72 7.04 0.44 -21.07
N PRO A 73 7.21 1.57 -20.37
CA PRO A 73 6.09 2.29 -19.78
C PRO A 73 5.20 2.90 -20.87
N GLY A 74 3.88 2.81 -20.71
CA GLY A 74 2.89 3.42 -21.59
C GLY A 74 2.08 4.47 -20.84
N GLY A 75 2.40 5.77 -20.98
CA GLY A 75 1.73 6.83 -20.23
C GLY A 75 0.20 6.90 -20.47
N CYS A 76 -0.26 6.68 -21.72
CA CYS A 76 -1.69 6.58 -22.03
C CYS A 76 -2.30 5.32 -21.39
N LEU A 77 -1.62 4.17 -21.46
CA LEU A 77 -2.05 2.92 -20.86
C LEU A 77 -2.15 3.02 -19.34
N HIS A 78 -1.19 3.70 -18.72
CA HIS A 78 -1.21 3.96 -17.26
C HIS A 78 -2.44 4.78 -16.86
N LYS A 79 -2.76 5.86 -17.59
CA LYS A 79 -3.97 6.65 -17.31
C LYS A 79 -5.25 5.81 -17.38
N TRP A 80 -5.34 4.90 -18.35
CA TRP A 80 -6.48 3.99 -18.48
C TRP A 80 -6.50 2.94 -17.36
N ALA A 81 -5.36 2.37 -16.99
CA ALA A 81 -5.24 1.43 -15.89
C ALA A 81 -5.64 2.05 -14.55
N VAL A 82 -5.16 3.26 -14.23
CA VAL A 82 -5.54 4.00 -13.02
C VAL A 82 -7.04 4.31 -13.00
N ARG A 83 -7.62 4.74 -14.13
CA ARG A 83 -9.06 4.98 -14.26
C ARG A 83 -9.87 3.70 -14.00
N GLN A 84 -9.43 2.57 -14.55
CA GLN A 84 -10.11 1.29 -14.37
C GLN A 84 -10.01 0.80 -12.92
N ALA A 85 -8.82 0.82 -12.33
CA ALA A 85 -8.63 0.45 -10.93
C ALA A 85 -9.50 1.29 -9.99
N ARG A 86 -9.61 2.61 -10.26
CA ARG A 86 -10.49 3.51 -9.50
C ARG A 86 -11.95 3.11 -9.64
N LYS A 87 -12.46 2.86 -10.85
CA LYS A 87 -13.85 2.46 -11.07
C LYS A 87 -14.20 1.14 -10.38
N MET A 88 -13.28 0.17 -10.44
CA MET A 88 -13.45 -1.11 -9.73
C MET A 88 -13.49 -0.91 -8.21
N ALA A 89 -12.62 -0.06 -7.66
CA ALA A 89 -12.59 0.26 -6.23
C ALA A 89 -13.86 1.01 -5.77
N GLU A 90 -14.35 1.98 -6.57
CA GLU A 90 -15.58 2.74 -6.28
C GLU A 90 -16.83 1.85 -6.28
N ARG A 91 -16.86 0.82 -7.12
CA ARG A 91 -17.99 -0.13 -7.22
C ARG A 91 -17.80 -1.38 -6.36
N GLN A 92 -16.60 -1.59 -5.81
CA GLN A 92 -16.20 -2.83 -5.14
C GLN A 92 -16.44 -4.08 -6.00
N GLU A 93 -16.25 -3.93 -7.31
CA GLU A 93 -16.53 -4.95 -8.31
C GLU A 93 -15.36 -5.05 -9.30
N MET A 94 -15.01 -6.28 -9.71
CA MET A 94 -13.99 -6.52 -10.73
C MET A 94 -14.66 -6.68 -12.10
N PHE A 95 -14.28 -5.84 -13.06
CA PHE A 95 -14.75 -5.90 -14.44
C PHE A 95 -13.71 -5.34 -15.41
N HIS A 96 -13.79 -5.76 -16.66
CA HIS A 96 -12.94 -5.25 -17.73
C HIS A 96 -13.47 -3.92 -18.30
N GLN A 97 -12.53 -3.07 -18.77
CA GLN A 97 -12.89 -1.88 -19.53
C GLN A 97 -13.03 -2.18 -21.02
N ASP A 98 -13.63 -1.23 -21.76
CA ASP A 98 -13.70 -1.29 -23.22
C ASP A 98 -12.32 -1.11 -23.85
N LEU A 99 -11.72 -2.22 -24.28
CA LEU A 99 -10.39 -2.23 -24.89
C LEU A 99 -10.38 -1.64 -26.30
N ALA A 100 -11.50 -1.62 -27.01
CA ALA A 100 -11.59 -0.96 -28.31
C ALA A 100 -11.46 0.56 -28.14
N ARG A 101 -12.06 1.12 -27.09
CA ARG A 101 -11.91 2.52 -26.74
C ARG A 101 -10.49 2.84 -26.28
N VAL A 102 -9.88 1.99 -25.44
CA VAL A 102 -8.48 2.14 -25.04
C VAL A 102 -7.56 2.17 -26.25
N ALA A 103 -7.78 1.24 -27.21
CA ALA A 103 -6.98 1.16 -28.42
C ALA A 103 -7.11 2.42 -29.26
N LYS A 104 -8.34 2.93 -29.45
CA LYS A 104 -8.61 4.18 -30.18
C LYS A 104 -7.93 5.37 -29.52
N ASP A 105 -8.18 5.60 -28.21
CA ASP A 105 -7.73 6.78 -27.49
C ASP A 105 -6.19 6.81 -27.30
N CYS A 106 -5.54 5.63 -27.25
CA CYS A 106 -4.10 5.49 -27.12
C CYS A 106 -3.38 5.25 -28.47
N ASN A 107 -4.09 5.26 -29.60
CA ASN A 107 -3.56 4.95 -30.95
C ASN A 107 -2.79 3.62 -30.94
N LEU A 108 -3.50 2.52 -30.65
CA LEU A 108 -2.93 1.18 -30.56
C LEU A 108 -3.44 0.30 -31.70
N SER A 109 -2.54 -0.51 -32.26
CA SER A 109 -2.90 -1.60 -33.18
C SER A 109 -3.26 -2.89 -32.44
N TYR A 110 -2.91 -2.98 -31.15
CA TYR A 110 -3.17 -4.15 -30.32
C TYR A 110 -3.23 -3.76 -28.84
N ALA A 111 -4.26 -4.22 -28.14
CA ALA A 111 -4.49 -3.97 -26.70
C ALA A 111 -4.88 -5.25 -25.96
N GLY A 112 -4.66 -5.25 -24.65
CA GLY A 112 -5.11 -6.30 -23.75
C GLY A 112 -5.09 -5.83 -22.30
N GLU A 113 -5.72 -6.60 -21.44
CA GLU A 113 -5.88 -6.23 -20.04
C GLU A 113 -5.84 -7.46 -19.13
N ASN A 114 -5.26 -7.27 -17.95
CA ASN A 114 -5.46 -8.11 -16.77
C ASN A 114 -6.06 -7.26 -15.66
N VAL A 115 -7.05 -7.79 -14.96
CA VAL A 115 -7.63 -7.15 -13.76
C VAL A 115 -7.59 -8.12 -12.59
N ALA A 116 -7.53 -7.59 -11.38
CA ALA A 116 -7.57 -8.36 -10.15
C ALA A 116 -7.99 -7.49 -8.96
N TYR A 117 -8.39 -8.14 -7.87
CA TYR A 117 -8.60 -7.51 -6.57
C TYR A 117 -8.15 -8.43 -5.43
N GLY A 118 -7.90 -7.86 -4.25
CA GLY A 118 -7.61 -8.62 -3.01
C GLY A 118 -6.15 -9.03 -2.81
N TYR A 119 -5.26 -8.77 -3.75
CA TYR A 119 -3.84 -9.11 -3.61
C TYR A 119 -3.07 -8.01 -2.85
N PRO A 120 -2.24 -8.35 -1.86
CA PRO A 120 -1.60 -7.35 -0.99
C PRO A 120 -0.45 -6.58 -1.65
N SER A 121 0.15 -7.08 -2.73
CA SER A 121 1.28 -6.44 -3.43
C SER A 121 1.26 -6.70 -4.94
N GLY A 122 2.03 -5.88 -5.69
CA GLY A 122 2.20 -6.05 -7.12
C GLY A 122 2.85 -7.38 -7.49
N THR A 123 3.84 -7.85 -6.72
CA THR A 123 4.45 -9.16 -6.92
C THR A 123 3.44 -10.29 -6.72
N SER A 124 2.57 -10.20 -5.70
CA SER A 124 1.57 -11.23 -5.42
C SER A 124 0.51 -11.34 -6.52
N VAL A 125 0.02 -10.22 -7.04
CA VAL A 125 -0.95 -10.22 -8.13
C VAL A 125 -0.34 -10.76 -9.43
N VAL A 126 0.89 -10.39 -9.76
CA VAL A 126 1.57 -10.91 -10.96
C VAL A 126 1.80 -12.42 -10.84
N ARG A 127 2.13 -12.93 -9.66
CA ARG A 127 2.23 -14.38 -9.41
C ARG A 127 0.89 -15.08 -9.70
N ALA A 128 -0.22 -14.53 -9.21
CA ALA A 128 -1.55 -15.07 -9.47
C ALA A 128 -1.92 -15.02 -10.95
N TRP A 129 -1.65 -13.91 -11.65
CA TRP A 129 -1.84 -13.83 -13.08
C TRP A 129 -1.00 -14.86 -13.86
N MET A 130 0.23 -15.12 -13.42
CA MET A 130 1.07 -16.13 -14.05
C MET A 130 0.60 -17.58 -13.80
N ALA A 131 -0.21 -17.81 -12.78
CA ALA A 131 -0.86 -19.09 -12.53
C ALA A 131 -2.16 -19.30 -13.32
N SER A 132 -2.69 -18.24 -13.95
CA SER A 132 -3.92 -18.25 -14.76
C SER A 132 -3.57 -18.18 -16.25
N ASP A 133 -4.07 -19.12 -17.06
CA ASP A 133 -3.71 -19.24 -18.48
C ASP A 133 -3.99 -17.98 -19.29
N GLY A 134 -5.17 -17.39 -19.14
CA GLY A 134 -5.55 -16.17 -19.87
C GLY A 134 -4.70 -14.95 -19.47
N HIS A 135 -4.51 -14.74 -18.19
CA HIS A 135 -3.69 -13.64 -17.69
C HIS A 135 -2.21 -13.83 -18.05
N ARG A 136 -1.68 -15.06 -17.94
CA ARG A 136 -0.32 -15.42 -18.34
C ARG A 136 -0.11 -15.19 -19.84
N ALA A 137 -1.09 -15.54 -20.67
CA ALA A 137 -1.02 -15.30 -22.10
C ALA A 137 -0.87 -13.81 -22.41
N ASN A 138 -1.58 -12.93 -21.72
CA ASN A 138 -1.39 -11.48 -21.84
C ASN A 138 0.03 -11.05 -21.42
N ILE A 139 0.50 -11.47 -20.24
CA ILE A 139 1.85 -11.11 -19.76
C ILE A 139 2.94 -11.53 -20.74
N LEU A 140 2.82 -12.73 -21.35
CA LEU A 140 3.84 -13.30 -22.23
C LEU A 140 3.64 -12.99 -23.72
N ASN A 141 2.60 -12.24 -24.07
CA ASN A 141 2.29 -11.91 -25.45
C ASN A 141 3.43 -11.13 -26.12
N ARG A 142 3.87 -11.61 -27.27
CA ARG A 142 4.98 -11.01 -28.06
C ARG A 142 4.59 -9.75 -28.82
N ARG A 143 3.29 -9.51 -29.00
CA ARG A 143 2.81 -8.34 -29.74
C ARG A 143 2.91 -7.05 -28.95
N TYR A 144 2.77 -7.09 -27.61
CA TYR A 144 2.85 -5.91 -26.78
C TYR A 144 4.27 -5.32 -26.73
N ARG A 145 4.35 -3.99 -26.59
CA ARG A 145 5.58 -3.22 -26.46
C ARG A 145 5.60 -2.34 -25.23
N SER A 146 4.42 -2.02 -24.71
CA SER A 146 4.27 -1.18 -23.51
C SER A 146 3.14 -1.68 -22.63
N MET A 147 3.19 -1.29 -21.37
CA MET A 147 2.12 -1.52 -20.41
C MET A 147 1.95 -0.32 -19.47
N GLY A 148 0.77 -0.22 -18.90
CA GLY A 148 0.47 0.64 -17.76
C GLY A 148 -0.18 -0.17 -16.67
N ILE A 149 0.12 0.15 -15.42
CA ILE A 149 -0.49 -0.46 -14.23
C ILE A 149 -1.18 0.63 -13.45
N GLY A 150 -2.38 0.34 -12.95
CA GLY A 150 -3.11 1.21 -12.03
C GLY A 150 -3.58 0.39 -10.84
N ALA A 151 -3.41 0.95 -9.64
CA ALA A 151 -3.85 0.34 -8.40
C ALA A 151 -4.65 1.33 -7.55
N ARG A 152 -5.73 0.87 -6.94
CA ARG A 152 -6.55 1.68 -6.03
C ARG A 152 -6.99 0.83 -4.85
N LYS A 153 -6.85 1.39 -3.64
CA LYS A 153 -7.30 0.74 -2.41
C LYS A 153 -8.64 1.33 -1.96
N ALA A 154 -9.62 0.45 -1.69
CA ALA A 154 -10.89 0.80 -1.05
C ALA A 154 -11.20 -0.24 0.01
N ASP A 155 -11.62 0.17 1.20
CA ASP A 155 -11.96 -0.67 2.36
C ASP A 155 -10.93 -1.77 2.66
N GLY A 156 -9.65 -1.38 2.60
CA GLY A 156 -8.54 -2.31 2.85
C GLY A 156 -8.15 -3.19 1.66
N VAL A 157 -8.95 -3.25 0.60
CA VAL A 157 -8.77 -4.13 -0.58
C VAL A 157 -8.14 -3.36 -1.74
N TRP A 158 -7.13 -3.94 -2.38
CA TRP A 158 -6.55 -3.43 -3.62
C TRP A 158 -7.33 -3.91 -4.84
N TYR A 159 -7.63 -2.97 -5.74
CA TYR A 159 -8.14 -3.21 -7.10
C TYR A 159 -7.07 -2.80 -8.09
N VAL A 160 -6.78 -3.65 -9.05
CA VAL A 160 -5.63 -3.49 -9.95
C VAL A 160 -6.03 -3.74 -11.39
N ALA A 161 -5.56 -2.88 -12.29
CA ALA A 161 -5.64 -3.09 -13.72
C ALA A 161 -4.24 -3.00 -14.34
N GLN A 162 -3.94 -3.89 -15.26
CA GLN A 162 -2.73 -3.91 -16.08
C GLN A 162 -3.16 -3.87 -17.54
N VAL A 163 -2.82 -2.78 -18.22
CA VAL A 163 -3.20 -2.54 -19.61
C VAL A 163 -1.97 -2.64 -20.49
N PHE A 164 -2.06 -3.44 -21.54
CA PHE A 164 -1.00 -3.69 -22.50
C PHE A 164 -1.32 -3.06 -23.85
N GLY A 165 -0.27 -2.69 -24.57
CA GLY A 165 -0.47 -2.13 -25.89
C GLY A 165 0.73 -2.23 -26.82
N ARG A 166 0.41 -2.08 -28.13
CA ARG A 166 1.35 -1.80 -29.19
C ARG A 166 0.84 -0.62 -29.99
N LYS A 167 1.64 0.43 -30.14
CA LYS A 167 1.29 1.59 -30.98
C LYS A 167 0.95 1.16 -32.43
N ALA A 168 -0.03 1.81 -33.03
CA ALA A 168 -0.22 1.78 -34.47
C ALA A 168 1.01 2.45 -35.13
N ARG A 169 1.33 2.03 -36.34
CA ARG A 169 2.38 2.64 -37.17
C ARG A 169 1.85 3.90 -37.82
#